data_e60ec79ee248e776358de6be95045499
#
_entry.id   e60ec79ee248e776358de6be95045499
#
_cell.length_a   1.000
_cell.length_b   1.000
_cell.length_c   1.000
_cell.angle_alpha   90.00
_cell.angle_beta   90.00
_cell.angle_gamma   90.00
#
_symmetry.space_group_name_H-M   'P 1'
#
loop_
_entity.id
_entity.type
_entity.pdbx_description
1 polymer ?
#
loop_
_entity_poly.entity_id
_entity_poly.type
_entity_poly.pdbx_seq_one_letter_code
_entity_poly.pdbx_strand_id
1 'polypeptide(L)'
;MSIAKALVMSDLHLEHGNKITIPVIDGVKFLILAGDIGSNQSHLEFIKDCASKYTVIYILGNHEFYGFTLKEVRDFWKSVKIDNFYFLDNSSVVIDDIEFIGSTLWVDFDRQNPRIMLNASLVITDFRKIYNATADEYITVDSIYREFEISYNYLKEAIYNDNGFKKVMITHYGFSHESVHPSYRDREADLTNNHCYTSNLDYFVGNSLVNVAIHGHMHTSADYMLGDVRVVCEPVGYPDTLNPEFHFKVVDLK
;
A
#
# COMPACT_ATOMS: atom_id res chain seq x y z
N MET A 1 18.94 6.72 -22.18
CA MET A 1 17.55 6.26 -21.97
C MET A 1 16.87 7.29 -21.09
N SER A 2 15.60 7.64 -21.37
CA SER A 2 14.84 8.53 -20.48
C SER A 2 14.61 7.83 -19.14
N ILE A 3 14.64 8.58 -18.03
CA ILE A 3 14.33 8.05 -16.70
C ILE A 3 12.85 7.67 -16.69
N ALA A 4 12.54 6.44 -16.26
CA ALA A 4 11.16 6.00 -16.11
C ALA A 4 10.52 6.73 -14.92
N LYS A 5 9.30 7.25 -15.13
CA LYS A 5 8.58 8.06 -14.14
C LYS A 5 7.22 7.44 -13.84
N ALA A 6 6.82 7.53 -12.57
CA ALA A 6 5.49 7.17 -12.12
C ALA A 6 4.79 8.33 -11.42
N LEU A 7 3.50 8.46 -11.66
CA LEU A 7 2.59 9.17 -10.77
C LEU A 7 2.24 8.22 -9.62
N VAL A 8 2.36 8.68 -8.38
CA VAL A 8 2.13 7.88 -7.17
C VAL A 8 0.94 8.41 -6.41
N MET A 9 0.06 7.52 -5.98
CA MET A 9 -1.13 7.84 -5.18
C MET A 9 -1.55 6.66 -4.32
N SER A 10 -2.24 6.95 -3.22
CA SER A 10 -2.94 5.98 -2.37
C SER A 10 -4.13 6.63 -1.66
N ASP A 11 -4.91 5.82 -0.96
CA ASP A 11 -5.95 6.28 -0.03
C ASP A 11 -6.94 7.26 -0.69
N LEU A 12 -7.41 6.92 -1.90
CA LEU A 12 -8.37 7.75 -2.63
C LEU A 12 -9.76 7.69 -2.02
N HIS A 13 -10.11 6.58 -1.36
CA HIS A 13 -11.38 6.36 -0.67
C HIS A 13 -12.60 6.79 -1.50
N LEU A 14 -12.68 6.31 -2.74
CA LEU A 14 -13.78 6.65 -3.66
C LEU A 14 -15.14 6.17 -3.14
N GLU A 15 -15.16 5.14 -2.29
CA GLU A 15 -16.36 4.65 -1.60
C GLU A 15 -16.95 5.66 -0.61
N HIS A 16 -16.16 6.62 -0.15
CA HIS A 16 -16.61 7.72 0.72
C HIS A 16 -17.00 8.98 -0.06
N GLY A 17 -17.00 8.92 -1.40
CA GLY A 17 -17.47 9.98 -2.28
C GLY A 17 -16.39 10.97 -2.72
N ASN A 18 -15.12 10.71 -2.47
CA ASN A 18 -14.02 11.46 -3.08
C ASN A 18 -14.15 11.41 -4.60
N LYS A 19 -13.91 12.55 -5.25
CA LYS A 19 -13.90 12.67 -6.71
C LYS A 19 -12.53 13.18 -7.13
N ILE A 20 -11.77 12.31 -7.78
CA ILE A 20 -10.47 12.65 -8.30
C ILE A 20 -10.40 12.32 -9.79
N THR A 21 -9.83 13.24 -10.55
CA THR A 21 -9.54 13.03 -11.97
C THR A 21 -8.05 13.00 -12.14
N ILE A 22 -7.53 11.88 -12.63
CA ILE A 22 -6.09 11.73 -12.85
C ILE A 22 -5.69 12.51 -14.10
N PRO A 23 -4.82 13.54 -13.99
CA PRO A 23 -4.32 14.28 -15.14
C PRO A 23 -3.42 13.39 -16.00
N VAL A 24 -3.31 13.68 -17.28
CA VAL A 24 -2.26 13.12 -18.13
C VAL A 24 -1.02 14.02 -18.01
N ILE A 25 0.10 13.44 -17.57
CA ILE A 25 1.36 14.17 -17.36
C ILE A 25 2.38 13.69 -18.39
N ASP A 26 2.89 14.61 -19.20
CA ASP A 26 3.86 14.29 -20.25
C ASP A 26 5.13 13.66 -19.69
N GLY A 27 5.58 12.57 -20.33
CA GLY A 27 6.78 11.85 -19.94
C GLY A 27 6.59 10.91 -18.74
N VAL A 28 5.40 10.80 -18.17
CA VAL A 28 5.02 9.83 -17.12
C VAL A 28 4.34 8.64 -17.76
N LYS A 29 4.91 7.44 -17.57
CA LYS A 29 4.37 6.19 -18.12
C LYS A 29 3.51 5.43 -17.13
N PHE A 30 3.91 5.41 -15.87
CA PHE A 30 3.30 4.57 -14.84
C PHE A 30 2.39 5.37 -13.92
N LEU A 31 1.30 4.73 -13.48
CA LEU A 31 0.50 5.16 -12.34
C LEU A 31 0.57 4.06 -11.28
N ILE A 32 1.06 4.38 -10.09
CA ILE A 32 1.12 3.46 -8.96
C ILE A 32 0.02 3.82 -7.98
N LEU A 33 -0.88 2.86 -7.74
CA LEU A 33 -1.99 2.95 -6.83
C LEU A 33 -1.73 2.03 -5.63
N ALA A 34 -1.27 2.62 -4.52
CA ALA A 34 -0.77 1.88 -3.36
C ALA A 34 -1.87 1.57 -2.32
N GLY A 35 -3.04 1.09 -2.79
CA GLY A 35 -4.16 0.62 -1.95
C GLY A 35 -5.11 1.73 -1.50
N ASP A 36 -6.24 1.29 -0.93
CA ASP A 36 -7.35 2.12 -0.44
C ASP A 36 -7.91 3.06 -1.54
N ILE A 37 -8.06 2.51 -2.75
CA ILE A 37 -8.64 3.22 -3.88
C ILE A 37 -10.17 3.25 -3.74
N GLY A 38 -10.74 2.16 -3.24
CA GLY A 38 -12.16 2.03 -2.96
C GLY A 38 -12.51 0.65 -2.42
N SER A 39 -13.74 0.43 -1.98
CA SER A 39 -14.14 -0.88 -1.43
C SER A 39 -14.42 -1.90 -2.53
N ASN A 40 -13.91 -3.11 -2.39
CA ASN A 40 -14.09 -4.26 -3.27
C ASN A 40 -13.86 -3.90 -4.74
N GLN A 41 -14.89 -3.98 -5.57
CA GLN A 41 -14.86 -3.71 -7.01
C GLN A 41 -15.44 -2.35 -7.41
N SER A 42 -15.84 -1.51 -6.44
CA SER A 42 -16.57 -0.25 -6.70
C SER A 42 -15.81 0.72 -7.60
N HIS A 43 -14.49 0.64 -7.62
CA HIS A 43 -13.60 1.52 -8.38
C HIS A 43 -13.08 0.90 -9.71
N LEU A 44 -13.69 -0.20 -10.19
CA LEU A 44 -13.25 -0.84 -11.45
C LEU A 44 -13.28 0.10 -12.65
N GLU A 45 -14.32 0.94 -12.79
CA GLU A 45 -14.41 1.90 -13.90
C GLU A 45 -13.33 3.00 -13.78
N PHE A 46 -13.00 3.43 -12.58
CA PHE A 46 -11.88 4.33 -12.34
C PHE A 46 -10.55 3.71 -12.79
N ILE A 47 -10.30 2.43 -12.45
CA ILE A 47 -9.11 1.69 -12.91
C ILE A 47 -9.06 1.61 -14.44
N LYS A 48 -10.19 1.36 -15.12
CA LYS A 48 -10.26 1.34 -16.60
C LYS A 48 -9.89 2.69 -17.21
N ASP A 49 -10.41 3.78 -16.64
CA ASP A 49 -10.06 5.14 -17.08
C ASP A 49 -8.57 5.41 -16.89
N CYS A 50 -8.00 5.03 -15.74
CA CYS A 50 -6.56 5.15 -15.48
C CYS A 50 -5.72 4.32 -16.48
N ALA A 51 -6.10 3.08 -16.74
CA ALA A 51 -5.38 2.18 -17.64
C ALA A 51 -5.45 2.61 -19.12
N SER A 52 -6.43 3.45 -19.48
CA SER A 52 -6.48 4.08 -20.79
C SER A 52 -5.41 5.17 -20.98
N LYS A 53 -4.82 5.67 -19.92
CA LYS A 53 -3.86 6.79 -19.89
C LYS A 53 -2.45 6.36 -19.47
N TYR A 54 -2.34 5.36 -18.60
CA TYR A 54 -1.12 4.92 -17.94
C TYR A 54 -0.97 3.41 -17.94
N THR A 55 0.26 2.93 -17.75
CA THR A 55 0.48 1.58 -17.24
C THR A 55 0.25 1.61 -15.73
N VAL A 56 -0.86 1.00 -15.28
CA VAL A 56 -1.30 1.02 -13.89
C VAL A 56 -0.72 -0.17 -13.14
N ILE A 57 -0.05 0.10 -12.02
CA ILE A 57 0.37 -0.89 -11.03
C ILE A 57 -0.50 -0.68 -9.79
N TYR A 58 -1.22 -1.71 -9.38
CA TYR A 58 -2.21 -1.64 -8.31
C TYR A 58 -2.01 -2.74 -7.29
N ILE A 59 -2.11 -2.38 -6.03
CA ILE A 59 -2.20 -3.29 -4.88
C ILE A 59 -3.45 -2.98 -4.06
N LEU A 60 -3.86 -3.91 -3.20
CA LEU A 60 -4.96 -3.70 -2.26
C LEU A 60 -4.47 -3.04 -0.98
N GLY A 61 -5.29 -2.14 -0.43
CA GLY A 61 -5.23 -1.72 0.97
C GLY A 61 -6.21 -2.53 1.84
N ASN A 62 -6.53 -2.04 3.03
CA ASN A 62 -7.50 -2.69 3.90
C ASN A 62 -8.95 -2.36 3.53
N HIS A 63 -9.22 -1.17 2.99
CA HIS A 63 -10.57 -0.76 2.61
C HIS A 63 -11.14 -1.55 1.44
N GLU A 64 -10.31 -2.08 0.54
CA GLU A 64 -10.78 -2.96 -0.52
C GLU A 64 -11.49 -4.20 0.04
N PHE A 65 -11.14 -4.65 1.24
CA PHE A 65 -11.73 -5.84 1.86
C PHE A 65 -13.00 -5.56 2.71
N TYR A 66 -13.37 -4.30 2.92
CA TYR A 66 -14.52 -3.96 3.77
C TYR A 66 -15.83 -4.53 3.23
N GLY A 67 -16.52 -5.34 4.05
CA GLY A 67 -17.75 -6.03 3.71
C GLY A 67 -17.56 -7.37 2.98
N PHE A 68 -16.30 -7.82 2.80
CA PHE A 68 -15.94 -9.04 2.07
C PHE A 68 -14.84 -9.82 2.80
N THR A 69 -14.61 -11.06 2.35
CA THR A 69 -13.47 -11.87 2.79
C THR A 69 -12.21 -11.51 1.99
N LEU A 70 -11.03 -11.75 2.57
CA LEU A 70 -9.75 -11.53 1.87
C LEU A 70 -9.71 -12.32 0.54
N LYS A 71 -10.24 -13.54 0.56
CA LYS A 71 -10.24 -14.41 -0.63
C LYS A 71 -11.12 -13.87 -1.75
N GLU A 72 -12.35 -13.44 -1.46
CA GLU A 72 -13.28 -12.93 -2.48
C GLU A 72 -12.68 -11.74 -3.23
N VAL A 73 -12.11 -10.78 -2.50
CA VAL A 73 -11.52 -9.58 -3.10
C VAL A 73 -10.30 -9.91 -3.95
N ARG A 74 -9.40 -10.76 -3.42
CA ARG A 74 -8.21 -11.20 -4.16
C ARG A 74 -8.58 -11.95 -5.43
N ASP A 75 -9.53 -12.88 -5.36
CA ASP A 75 -9.98 -13.67 -6.52
C ASP A 75 -10.60 -12.76 -7.59
N PHE A 76 -11.40 -11.77 -7.17
CA PHE A 76 -11.96 -10.78 -8.10
C PHE A 76 -10.84 -10.05 -8.84
N TRP A 77 -9.91 -9.38 -8.15
CA TRP A 77 -8.87 -8.58 -8.78
C TRP A 77 -7.89 -9.42 -9.62
N LYS A 78 -7.59 -10.66 -9.22
CA LYS A 78 -6.83 -11.64 -10.04
C LYS A 78 -7.54 -12.01 -11.34
N SER A 79 -8.87 -11.97 -11.36
CA SER A 79 -9.68 -12.27 -12.54
C SER A 79 -9.79 -11.12 -13.54
N VAL A 80 -9.54 -9.88 -13.11
CA VAL A 80 -9.66 -8.66 -13.94
C VAL A 80 -8.63 -8.69 -15.08
N LYS A 81 -9.12 -8.48 -16.30
CA LYS A 81 -8.29 -8.40 -17.52
C LYS A 81 -8.53 -7.06 -18.19
N ILE A 82 -7.60 -6.15 -18.03
CA ILE A 82 -7.57 -4.81 -18.63
C ILE A 82 -6.18 -4.59 -19.18
N ASP A 83 -6.08 -4.06 -20.39
CA ASP A 83 -4.79 -3.72 -20.99
C ASP A 83 -4.09 -2.63 -20.17
N ASN A 84 -2.78 -2.71 -20.05
CA ASN A 84 -1.97 -1.78 -19.23
C ASN A 84 -2.31 -1.75 -17.73
N PHE A 85 -2.94 -2.80 -17.19
CA PHE A 85 -3.26 -2.93 -15.77
C PHE A 85 -2.59 -4.15 -15.17
N TYR A 86 -1.88 -3.97 -14.07
CA TYR A 86 -1.16 -5.00 -13.34
C TYR A 86 -1.55 -4.96 -11.86
N PHE A 87 -2.34 -5.94 -11.44
CA PHE A 87 -2.69 -6.16 -10.05
C PHE A 87 -1.61 -7.03 -9.39
N LEU A 88 -1.07 -6.56 -8.27
CA LEU A 88 -0.06 -7.27 -7.50
C LEU A 88 -0.56 -7.59 -6.08
N ASP A 89 -0.41 -8.84 -5.67
CA ASP A 89 -0.77 -9.36 -4.35
C ASP A 89 0.25 -10.45 -4.01
N ASN A 90 1.26 -10.12 -3.22
CA ASN A 90 2.44 -10.93 -2.99
C ASN A 90 3.00 -11.49 -4.33
N SER A 91 3.21 -10.60 -5.25
CA SER A 91 3.67 -10.92 -6.61
C SER A 91 4.43 -9.74 -7.22
N SER A 92 5.16 -10.01 -8.31
CA SER A 92 5.89 -8.98 -9.04
C SER A 92 5.64 -9.05 -10.55
N VAL A 93 5.94 -7.95 -11.23
CA VAL A 93 5.95 -7.85 -12.69
C VAL A 93 7.15 -7.03 -13.15
N VAL A 94 7.79 -7.46 -14.23
CA VAL A 94 8.90 -6.69 -14.85
C VAL A 94 8.37 -5.95 -16.08
N ILE A 95 8.54 -4.63 -16.09
CA ILE A 95 8.17 -3.75 -17.19
C ILE A 95 9.29 -2.74 -17.41
N ASP A 96 9.83 -2.61 -18.63
CA ASP A 96 10.92 -1.67 -18.98
C ASP A 96 12.15 -1.76 -18.04
N ASP A 97 12.61 -2.97 -17.75
CA ASP A 97 13.75 -3.25 -16.87
C ASP A 97 13.53 -2.79 -15.40
N ILE A 98 12.27 -2.60 -14.99
CA ILE A 98 11.88 -2.32 -13.61
C ILE A 98 11.00 -3.48 -13.12
N GLU A 99 11.38 -4.05 -11.99
CA GLU A 99 10.56 -5.01 -11.25
C GLU A 99 9.69 -4.28 -10.23
N PHE A 100 8.38 -4.29 -10.44
CA PHE A 100 7.39 -3.81 -9.49
C PHE A 100 6.98 -4.97 -8.59
N ILE A 101 7.20 -4.84 -7.29
CA ILE A 101 6.96 -5.85 -6.26
C ILE A 101 5.84 -5.35 -5.37
N GLY A 102 4.69 -6.03 -5.35
CA GLY A 102 3.48 -5.55 -4.69
C GLY A 102 2.94 -6.46 -3.59
N SER A 103 2.52 -5.86 -2.48
CA SER A 103 1.90 -6.52 -1.33
C SER A 103 1.07 -5.54 -0.52
N THR A 104 -0.05 -5.99 0.09
CA THR A 104 -0.74 -5.20 1.12
C THR A 104 0.17 -4.99 2.34
N LEU A 105 1.04 -5.94 2.63
CA LEU A 105 1.96 -6.07 3.76
C LEU A 105 1.25 -6.34 5.08
N TRP A 106 0.19 -5.56 5.45
CA TRP A 106 -0.41 -5.57 6.78
C TRP A 106 0.60 -5.11 7.87
N VAL A 107 0.42 -5.53 9.13
CA VAL A 107 1.19 -5.02 10.25
C VAL A 107 1.59 -6.14 11.22
N ASP A 108 2.80 -6.03 11.83
CA ASP A 108 3.36 -7.02 12.75
C ASP A 108 2.98 -6.83 14.23
N PHE A 109 2.24 -5.76 14.54
CA PHE A 109 1.87 -5.40 15.91
C PHE A 109 3.06 -5.35 16.88
N ASP A 110 4.17 -4.73 16.47
CA ASP A 110 5.41 -4.71 17.23
C ASP A 110 5.85 -6.12 17.63
N ARG A 111 6.00 -7.01 16.62
CA ARG A 111 6.39 -8.41 16.78
C ARG A 111 5.44 -9.20 17.68
N GLN A 112 4.15 -9.10 17.41
CA GLN A 112 3.07 -9.74 18.19
C GLN A 112 3.02 -9.29 19.67
N ASN A 113 3.29 -8.03 19.94
CA ASN A 113 3.14 -7.49 21.28
C ASN A 113 1.68 -7.62 21.75
N PRO A 114 1.40 -8.40 22.83
CA PRO A 114 0.01 -8.66 23.22
C PRO A 114 -0.79 -7.40 23.59
N ARG A 115 -0.12 -6.37 24.09
CA ARG A 115 -0.75 -5.08 24.42
C ARG A 115 -1.17 -4.35 23.14
N ILE A 116 -0.33 -4.37 22.11
CA ILE A 116 -0.62 -3.75 20.81
C ILE A 116 -1.76 -4.51 20.12
N MET A 117 -1.69 -5.85 20.10
CA MET A 117 -2.73 -6.70 19.51
C MET A 117 -4.08 -6.49 20.17
N LEU A 118 -4.13 -6.43 21.51
CA LEU A 118 -5.36 -6.12 22.23
C LEU A 118 -5.88 -4.73 21.89
N ASN A 119 -5.02 -3.71 21.87
CA ASN A 119 -5.40 -2.36 21.49
C ASN A 119 -5.95 -2.32 20.06
N ALA A 120 -5.25 -2.94 19.10
CA ALA A 120 -5.67 -3.01 17.70
C ALA A 120 -7.09 -3.61 17.57
N SER A 121 -7.36 -4.74 18.25
CA SER A 121 -8.68 -5.39 18.22
C SER A 121 -9.83 -4.49 18.68
N LEU A 122 -9.54 -3.52 19.54
CA LEU A 122 -10.52 -2.58 20.10
C LEU A 122 -10.69 -1.32 19.22
N VAL A 123 -9.61 -0.82 18.61
CA VAL A 123 -9.64 0.50 17.97
C VAL A 123 -9.68 0.42 16.43
N ILE A 124 -9.07 -0.61 15.82
CA ILE A 124 -9.00 -0.72 14.35
C ILE A 124 -10.33 -1.20 13.77
N THR A 125 -10.79 -0.48 12.74
CA THR A 125 -12.07 -0.73 12.08
C THR A 125 -12.10 -2.06 11.32
N ASP A 126 -10.97 -2.52 10.80
CA ASP A 126 -10.83 -3.75 10.03
C ASP A 126 -11.45 -4.96 10.72
N PHE A 127 -11.26 -5.09 12.04
CA PHE A 127 -11.81 -6.17 12.86
C PHE A 127 -13.34 -6.15 13.04
N ARG A 128 -14.02 -5.18 12.41
CA ARG A 128 -15.47 -5.03 12.37
C ARG A 128 -16.02 -4.89 10.96
N LYS A 129 -15.15 -4.90 9.96
CA LYS A 129 -15.51 -4.63 8.56
C LYS A 129 -15.03 -5.70 7.58
N ILE A 130 -13.96 -6.44 7.89
CA ILE A 130 -13.42 -7.46 7.01
C ILE A 130 -13.87 -8.81 7.54
N TYR A 131 -14.46 -9.65 6.66
CA TYR A 131 -14.85 -11.00 7.03
C TYR A 131 -13.67 -11.97 6.95
N ASN A 132 -13.71 -13.00 7.80
CA ASN A 132 -12.75 -14.09 7.81
C ASN A 132 -13.01 -15.06 6.64
N ALA A 133 -13.08 -16.36 6.91
CA ALA A 133 -13.34 -17.38 5.88
C ALA A 133 -14.80 -17.39 5.42
N THR A 134 -15.72 -16.88 6.25
CA THR A 134 -17.15 -16.76 5.96
C THR A 134 -17.67 -15.39 6.40
N ALA A 135 -18.81 -14.96 5.83
CA ALA A 135 -19.44 -13.68 6.18
C ALA A 135 -20.03 -13.62 7.60
N ASP A 136 -19.95 -14.72 8.36
CA ASP A 136 -20.45 -14.79 9.72
C ASP A 136 -19.41 -14.43 10.79
N GLU A 137 -18.14 -14.34 10.41
CA GLU A 137 -17.04 -14.05 11.32
C GLU A 137 -16.14 -12.94 10.76
N TYR A 138 -15.76 -11.99 11.60
CA TYR A 138 -14.75 -10.99 11.25
C TYR A 138 -13.34 -11.55 11.40
N ILE A 139 -12.39 -10.92 10.67
CA ILE A 139 -10.95 -11.23 10.84
C ILE A 139 -10.51 -10.91 12.27
N THR A 140 -9.43 -11.55 12.69
CA THR A 140 -8.81 -11.35 14.00
C THR A 140 -7.41 -10.77 13.86
N VAL A 141 -6.86 -10.26 14.96
CA VAL A 141 -5.46 -9.80 14.99
C VAL A 141 -4.48 -10.91 14.60
N ASP A 142 -4.76 -12.16 14.99
CA ASP A 142 -3.95 -13.31 14.59
C ASP A 142 -4.07 -13.60 13.08
N SER A 143 -5.24 -13.37 12.48
CA SER A 143 -5.43 -13.50 11.02
C SER A 143 -4.58 -12.47 10.29
N ILE A 144 -4.61 -11.21 10.73
CA ILE A 144 -3.82 -10.12 10.12
C ILE A 144 -2.33 -10.36 10.30
N TYR A 145 -1.91 -10.84 11.49
CA TYR A 145 -0.49 -11.16 11.69
C TYR A 145 -0.01 -12.27 10.74
N ARG A 146 -0.84 -13.30 10.48
CA ARG A 146 -0.50 -14.35 9.48
C ARG A 146 -0.38 -13.78 8.07
N GLU A 147 -1.26 -12.86 7.70
CA GLU A 147 -1.18 -12.15 6.40
C GLU A 147 0.11 -11.31 6.32
N PHE A 148 0.51 -10.66 7.43
CA PHE A 148 1.80 -9.98 7.51
C PHE A 148 2.96 -10.96 7.30
N GLU A 149 2.98 -12.11 7.98
CA GLU A 149 4.06 -13.10 7.82
C GLU A 149 4.18 -13.60 6.37
N ILE A 150 3.04 -13.87 5.71
CA ILE A 150 3.02 -14.28 4.30
C ILE A 150 3.63 -13.19 3.42
N SER A 151 3.20 -11.95 3.61
CA SER A 151 3.68 -10.79 2.85
C SER A 151 5.16 -10.49 3.12
N TYR A 152 5.57 -10.52 4.38
CA TYR A 152 6.96 -10.32 4.78
C TYR A 152 7.91 -11.35 4.18
N ASN A 153 7.53 -12.65 4.22
CA ASN A 153 8.34 -13.71 3.64
C ASN A 153 8.46 -13.57 2.13
N TYR A 154 7.37 -13.24 1.43
CA TYR A 154 7.40 -12.94 -0.01
C TYR A 154 8.33 -11.74 -0.31
N LEU A 155 8.15 -10.62 0.39
CA LEU A 155 8.97 -9.43 0.19
C LEU A 155 10.45 -9.71 0.47
N LYS A 156 10.75 -10.50 1.52
CA LYS A 156 12.12 -10.89 1.87
C LYS A 156 12.83 -11.59 0.72
N GLU A 157 12.14 -12.50 0.03
CA GLU A 157 12.71 -13.16 -1.14
C GLU A 157 12.86 -12.20 -2.33
N ALA A 158 11.83 -11.38 -2.60
CA ALA A 158 11.79 -10.55 -3.78
C ALA A 158 12.78 -9.37 -3.74
N ILE A 159 12.86 -8.64 -2.60
CA ILE A 159 13.66 -7.41 -2.50
C ILE A 159 15.17 -7.67 -2.35
N TYR A 160 15.59 -8.88 -1.98
CA TYR A 160 16.99 -9.29 -1.87
C TYR A 160 17.47 -10.15 -3.06
N ASN A 161 16.57 -10.55 -3.95
CA ASN A 161 16.94 -11.31 -5.14
C ASN A 161 17.59 -10.37 -6.19
N ASP A 162 18.88 -10.54 -6.41
CA ASP A 162 19.60 -9.79 -7.47
C ASP A 162 19.36 -10.45 -8.82
N ASN A 163 18.38 -9.93 -9.53
CA ASN A 163 18.02 -10.35 -10.89
C ASN A 163 18.39 -9.32 -11.97
N GLY A 164 19.15 -8.27 -11.58
CA GLY A 164 19.63 -7.23 -12.49
C GLY A 164 18.62 -6.15 -12.85
N PHE A 165 17.36 -6.25 -12.39
CA PHE A 165 16.35 -5.21 -12.60
C PHE A 165 16.39 -4.14 -11.51
N LYS A 166 15.99 -2.93 -11.85
CA LYS A 166 15.66 -1.90 -10.87
C LYS A 166 14.40 -2.33 -10.12
N LYS A 167 14.34 -2.12 -8.81
CA LYS A 167 13.23 -2.59 -7.98
C LYS A 167 12.41 -1.45 -7.40
N VAL A 168 11.09 -1.56 -7.58
CA VAL A 168 10.10 -0.69 -6.95
C VAL A 168 9.23 -1.56 -6.04
N MET A 169 9.36 -1.40 -4.72
CA MET A 169 8.53 -2.06 -3.73
C MET A 169 7.28 -1.21 -3.48
N ILE A 170 6.12 -1.85 -3.48
CA ILE A 170 4.83 -1.18 -3.26
C ILE A 170 4.09 -1.92 -2.16
N THR A 171 3.81 -1.24 -1.05
CA THR A 171 2.99 -1.77 0.04
C THR A 171 1.84 -0.82 0.34
N HIS A 172 0.79 -1.30 1.03
CA HIS A 172 -0.23 -0.41 1.53
C HIS A 172 0.11 0.05 2.95
N TYR A 173 0.27 -0.88 3.88
CA TYR A 173 0.70 -0.54 5.23
C TYR A 173 2.12 0.04 5.24
N GLY A 174 2.35 0.99 6.15
CA GLY A 174 3.67 1.55 6.40
C GLY A 174 4.65 0.50 6.93
N PHE A 175 5.92 0.63 6.56
CA PHE A 175 7.00 -0.25 7.00
C PHE A 175 8.08 0.50 7.78
N SER A 176 7.88 1.79 8.02
CA SER A 176 8.80 2.66 8.78
C SER A 176 8.01 3.65 9.64
N HIS A 177 8.47 3.85 10.87
CA HIS A 177 7.92 4.88 11.75
C HIS A 177 8.26 6.31 11.28
N GLU A 178 9.21 6.49 10.35
CA GLU A 178 9.47 7.78 9.72
C GLU A 178 8.30 8.27 8.85
N SER A 179 7.38 7.38 8.46
CA SER A 179 6.15 7.74 7.75
C SER A 179 5.00 8.18 8.67
N VAL A 180 5.15 8.03 9.99
CA VAL A 180 4.16 8.53 10.96
C VAL A 180 4.26 10.05 11.00
N HIS A 181 3.11 10.76 10.99
CA HIS A 181 3.11 12.22 11.12
C HIS A 181 3.82 12.67 12.41
N PRO A 182 4.71 13.68 12.36
CA PRO A 182 5.53 14.08 13.50
C PRO A 182 4.75 14.33 14.81
N SER A 183 3.52 14.86 14.72
CA SER A 183 2.69 15.12 15.89
C SER A 183 2.26 13.86 16.66
N TYR A 184 2.42 12.66 16.09
CA TYR A 184 2.07 11.36 16.69
C TYR A 184 3.28 10.49 17.04
N ARG A 185 4.51 10.98 16.83
CA ARG A 185 5.72 10.19 17.06
C ARG A 185 6.15 10.10 18.52
N ASP A 186 5.87 11.12 19.33
CA ASP A 186 6.52 11.32 20.64
C ASP A 186 5.64 11.05 21.86
N ARG A 187 4.33 10.86 21.70
CA ARG A 187 3.44 10.59 22.82
C ARG A 187 3.28 9.08 23.05
N GLU A 188 3.42 8.61 24.29
CA GLU A 188 3.35 7.19 24.64
C GLU A 188 2.04 6.49 24.15
N ALA A 189 0.91 7.19 24.26
CA ALA A 189 -0.37 6.67 23.78
C ALA A 189 -0.36 6.50 22.24
N ASP A 190 0.28 7.42 21.51
CA ASP A 190 0.38 7.36 20.06
C ASP A 190 1.37 6.30 19.61
N LEU A 191 2.48 6.10 20.34
CA LEU A 191 3.44 5.02 20.04
C LEU A 191 2.74 3.64 20.03
N THR A 192 1.84 3.38 20.99
CA THR A 192 1.04 2.16 20.99
C THR A 192 0.13 2.05 19.76
N ASN A 193 -0.53 3.15 19.38
CA ASN A 193 -1.40 3.19 18.21
C ASN A 193 -0.61 3.06 16.91
N ASN A 194 0.55 3.71 16.78
CA ASN A 194 1.37 3.69 15.57
C ASN A 194 1.70 2.26 15.13
N HIS A 195 1.98 1.36 16.06
CA HIS A 195 2.21 -0.06 15.79
C HIS A 195 0.99 -0.84 15.28
N CYS A 196 -0.20 -0.22 15.28
CA CYS A 196 -1.39 -0.77 14.64
C CYS A 196 -1.48 -0.40 13.14
N TYR A 197 -0.68 0.56 12.67
CA TYR A 197 -0.72 1.11 11.31
C TYR A 197 0.58 0.94 10.54
N THR A 198 1.71 0.73 11.23
CA THR A 198 3.01 0.56 10.59
C THR A 198 3.91 -0.37 11.39
N SER A 199 4.71 -1.15 10.68
CA SER A 199 5.77 -1.98 11.26
C SER A 199 7.11 -1.24 11.25
N ASN A 200 8.07 -1.67 12.09
CA ASN A 200 9.43 -1.14 12.06
C ASN A 200 10.34 -2.09 11.26
N LEU A 201 10.38 -1.90 9.96
CA LEU A 201 11.18 -2.69 9.02
C LEU A 201 12.31 -1.88 8.37
N ASP A 202 12.75 -0.79 9.01
CA ASP A 202 13.76 0.13 8.46
C ASP A 202 15.03 -0.59 8.01
N TYR A 203 15.59 -1.44 8.87
CA TYR A 203 16.77 -2.20 8.52
C TYR A 203 16.54 -3.17 7.36
N PHE A 204 15.37 -3.79 7.32
CA PHE A 204 14.96 -4.73 6.28
C PHE A 204 14.85 -4.07 4.91
N VAL A 205 14.18 -2.92 4.83
CA VAL A 205 14.02 -2.19 3.57
C VAL A 205 15.30 -1.45 3.19
N GLY A 206 15.90 -0.72 4.12
CA GLY A 206 17.06 0.14 3.87
C GLY A 206 18.34 -0.59 3.45
N ASN A 207 18.44 -1.90 3.71
CA ASN A 207 19.57 -2.74 3.26
C ASN A 207 19.22 -3.66 2.09
N SER A 208 18.07 -3.45 1.44
CA SER A 208 17.62 -4.25 0.29
C SER A 208 18.17 -3.71 -1.04
N LEU A 209 17.80 -4.38 -2.13
CA LEU A 209 18.11 -3.95 -3.51
C LEU A 209 17.02 -3.02 -4.10
N VAL A 210 16.09 -2.55 -3.28
CA VAL A 210 15.01 -1.64 -3.69
C VAL A 210 15.58 -0.25 -4.00
N ASN A 211 15.14 0.34 -5.10
CA ASN A 211 15.50 1.72 -5.45
C ASN A 211 14.47 2.73 -4.91
N VAL A 212 13.18 2.37 -5.04
CA VAL A 212 12.06 3.18 -4.57
C VAL A 212 11.08 2.28 -3.84
N ALA A 213 10.68 2.65 -2.63
CA ALA A 213 9.63 2.00 -1.86
C ALA A 213 8.44 2.98 -1.73
N ILE A 214 7.25 2.49 -2.06
CA ILE A 214 6.02 3.29 -2.08
C ILE A 214 5.03 2.64 -1.14
N HIS A 215 4.33 3.45 -0.32
CA HIS A 215 3.25 2.94 0.52
C HIS A 215 2.08 3.94 0.65
N GLY A 216 1.00 3.51 1.28
CA GLY A 216 -0.19 4.28 1.62
C GLY A 216 -0.48 4.28 3.12
N HIS A 217 -1.76 4.20 3.47
CA HIS A 217 -2.32 3.97 4.79
C HIS A 217 -2.13 5.08 5.84
N MET A 218 -1.05 5.83 5.78
CA MET A 218 -0.67 6.77 6.83
C MET A 218 -1.40 8.11 6.75
N HIS A 219 -2.13 8.38 5.66
CA HIS A 219 -2.83 9.64 5.37
C HIS A 219 -1.97 10.90 5.56
N THR A 220 -0.67 10.76 5.42
CA THR A 220 0.34 11.83 5.54
C THR A 220 1.35 11.66 4.43
N SER A 221 1.62 12.72 3.66
CA SER A 221 2.65 12.67 2.63
C SER A 221 4.03 12.49 3.25
N ALA A 222 4.83 11.61 2.63
CA ALA A 222 6.21 11.38 3.04
C ALA A 222 7.11 11.20 1.81
N ASP A 223 8.35 11.71 1.92
CA ASP A 223 9.39 11.56 0.90
C ASP A 223 10.74 11.68 1.60
N TYR A 224 11.38 10.54 1.86
CA TYR A 224 12.63 10.49 2.62
C TYR A 224 13.50 9.33 2.13
N MET A 225 14.74 9.29 2.61
CA MET A 225 15.69 8.21 2.32
C MET A 225 15.81 7.25 3.50
N LEU A 226 15.77 5.97 3.22
CA LEU A 226 16.02 4.90 4.16
C LEU A 226 17.24 4.10 3.66
N GLY A 227 18.43 4.46 4.11
CA GLY A 227 19.67 4.05 3.44
C GLY A 227 19.72 4.62 2.01
N ASP A 228 19.87 3.74 1.01
CA ASP A 228 19.85 4.12 -0.41
C ASP A 228 18.44 4.01 -1.04
N VAL A 229 17.43 3.62 -0.28
CA VAL A 229 16.04 3.45 -0.74
C VAL A 229 15.27 4.75 -0.56
N ARG A 230 14.72 5.31 -1.64
CA ARG A 230 13.78 6.43 -1.52
C ARG A 230 12.40 5.91 -1.13
N VAL A 231 11.84 6.42 -0.05
CA VAL A 231 10.49 6.09 0.43
C VAL A 231 9.52 7.21 0.08
N VAL A 232 8.39 6.86 -0.53
CA VAL A 232 7.35 7.80 -0.93
C VAL A 232 5.98 7.33 -0.46
N CYS A 233 5.22 8.23 0.16
CA CYS A 233 3.80 8.06 0.50
C CYS A 233 3.06 9.31 0.03
N GLU A 234 2.01 9.14 -0.78
CA GLU A 234 1.23 10.27 -1.33
C GLU A 234 -0.27 9.96 -1.27
N PRO A 235 -0.87 9.96 -0.07
CA PRO A 235 -2.26 9.65 0.17
C PRO A 235 -3.17 10.86 -0.07
N VAL A 236 -4.39 10.62 -0.55
CA VAL A 236 -5.43 11.66 -0.64
C VAL A 236 -6.14 11.85 0.71
N GLY A 237 -6.52 10.77 1.38
CA GLY A 237 -7.24 10.78 2.64
C GLY A 237 -8.77 10.82 2.49
N TYR A 238 -9.48 10.80 3.63
CA TYR A 238 -10.95 10.84 3.63
C TYR A 238 -11.50 12.23 3.25
N PRO A 239 -12.75 12.32 2.73
CA PRO A 239 -13.33 13.59 2.30
C PRO A 239 -13.40 14.68 3.38
N ASP A 240 -13.54 14.30 4.64
CA ASP A 240 -13.59 15.18 5.80
C ASP A 240 -12.21 15.47 6.43
N THR A 241 -11.20 14.68 6.07
CA THR A 241 -9.82 14.80 6.56
C THR A 241 -8.83 14.62 5.41
N LEU A 242 -9.03 15.35 4.32
CA LEU A 242 -8.12 15.32 3.19
C LEU A 242 -6.70 15.68 3.60
N ASN A 243 -5.73 14.98 3.05
CA ASN A 243 -4.33 15.32 3.22
C ASN A 243 -4.03 16.69 2.60
N PRO A 244 -3.69 17.72 3.39
CA PRO A 244 -3.47 19.07 2.87
C PRO A 244 -2.19 19.19 2.03
N GLU A 245 -1.30 18.19 2.14
CA GLU A 245 -0.03 18.14 1.39
C GLU A 245 -0.15 17.34 0.08
N PHE A 246 -1.31 16.70 -0.16
CA PHE A 246 -1.51 15.90 -1.36
C PHE A 246 -1.32 16.72 -2.63
N HIS A 247 -0.55 16.16 -3.54
CA HIS A 247 -0.38 16.67 -4.91
C HIS A 247 -0.11 15.51 -5.87
N PHE A 248 -0.28 15.72 -7.16
CA PHE A 248 0.04 14.70 -8.17
C PHE A 248 1.58 14.50 -8.28
N LYS A 249 2.13 13.75 -7.32
CA LYS A 249 3.58 13.55 -7.21
C LYS A 249 4.11 12.62 -8.30
N VAL A 250 5.07 13.11 -9.05
CA VAL A 250 5.82 12.33 -10.03
C VAL A 250 7.15 11.89 -9.42
N VAL A 251 7.44 10.59 -9.50
CA VAL A 251 8.62 9.95 -8.93
C VAL A 251 9.46 9.33 -10.03
N ASP A 252 10.76 9.59 -10.01
CA ASP A 252 11.74 8.89 -10.85
C ASP A 252 11.99 7.49 -10.27
N LEU A 253 11.88 6.44 -11.10
CA LEU A 253 11.96 5.03 -10.68
C LEU A 253 13.36 4.39 -10.87
N LYS A 254 14.33 5.17 -11.32
CA LYS A 254 15.70 4.67 -11.62
C LYS A 254 16.75 5.53 -10.96
#